data_62bedef54c7dfd92ed20b99167e218b7
#
_entry.id   62bedef54c7dfd92ed20b99167e218b7
#
_cell.length_a   1.000
_cell.length_b   1.000
_cell.length_c   1.000
_cell.angle_alpha   90.00
_cell.angle_beta   90.00
_cell.angle_gamma   90.00
#
_symmetry.space_group_name_H-M   'P 1'
#
loop_
_entity.id
_entity.type
_entity.pdbx_description
1 polymer ?
#
loop_
_entity_poly.entity_id
_entity_poly.type
_entity_poly.pdbx_seq_one_letter_code
_entity_poly.pdbx_strand_id
1 'polypeptide(L)'
;MSQWPIYRAGEDDDIVADGRTLSGFAARFDRVYDLGPWVERVHRSAFNKTIQEQDVGALFNHDANQVLGRMSNGTLRLNATSTGLRYEIDLPDTALGEEIRALVDRGDLGGSSFAGRVMESSFDKSQDPPVETLRQVSLRDVGPVMFPAYDGTTPQLRAERLEVLARDLGVPLDVITRAAAEGGLSDILGGKPPAERTAAPPAGRRKFDHLAR
;
A
#
# COMPACT_ATOMS: atom_id res chain seq x y z
N MET A 1 14.69 4.74 6.08
CA MET A 1 13.47 5.49 5.69
C MET A 1 13.27 5.29 4.20
N SER A 2 12.13 4.70 3.79
CA SER A 2 11.81 4.51 2.37
C SER A 2 11.80 5.86 1.64
N GLN A 3 12.53 5.99 0.53
CA GLN A 3 12.57 7.23 -0.28
C GLN A 3 11.40 7.32 -1.27
N TRP A 4 10.63 6.26 -1.42
CA TRP A 4 9.58 6.16 -2.45
C TRP A 4 8.20 6.42 -1.87
N PRO A 5 7.31 7.10 -2.62
CA PRO A 5 5.92 7.24 -2.20
C PRO A 5 5.26 5.87 -2.12
N ILE A 6 4.51 5.64 -1.06
CA ILE A 6 3.57 4.51 -0.97
C ILE A 6 2.26 4.94 -1.61
N TYR A 7 1.62 4.00 -2.29
CA TYR A 7 0.28 4.16 -2.85
C TYR A 7 -0.63 3.15 -2.14
N ARG A 8 -1.74 3.61 -1.59
CA ARG A 8 -2.71 2.79 -0.87
C ARG A 8 -4.12 3.19 -1.27
N ALA A 9 -4.98 2.22 -1.44
CA ALA A 9 -6.36 2.42 -1.81
C ALA A 9 -7.30 1.74 -0.82
N GLY A 10 -8.54 2.21 -0.73
CA GLY A 10 -9.60 1.55 0.00
C GLY A 10 -10.42 0.66 -0.94
N GLU A 11 -10.70 -0.58 -0.52
CA GLU A 11 -11.80 -1.37 -1.07
C GLU A 11 -13.12 -0.94 -0.41
N ASP A 12 -14.22 -1.05 -1.12
CA ASP A 12 -15.60 -0.78 -0.67
C ASP A 12 -15.89 0.69 -0.28
N ASP A 13 -15.19 1.64 -0.87
CA ASP A 13 -15.43 3.05 -0.64
C ASP A 13 -15.92 3.71 -1.92
N ASP A 14 -17.22 3.63 -2.12
CA ASP A 14 -17.87 4.29 -3.24
C ASP A 14 -17.48 5.77 -3.26
N ILE A 15 -16.83 6.18 -4.32
CA ILE A 15 -16.67 7.59 -4.63
C ILE A 15 -18.05 8.11 -5.01
N VAL A 16 -18.43 9.23 -4.42
CA VAL A 16 -19.71 9.89 -4.72
C VAL A 16 -19.43 11.25 -5.32
N ALA A 17 -20.08 11.53 -6.45
CA ALA A 17 -20.16 12.85 -7.04
C ALA A 17 -21.51 13.49 -6.69
N ASP A 18 -21.48 14.66 -6.03
CA ASP A 18 -22.65 15.49 -5.79
C ASP A 18 -22.43 16.86 -6.45
N GLY A 19 -23.05 17.05 -7.59
CA GLY A 19 -22.76 18.19 -8.44
C GLY A 19 -21.30 18.18 -8.93
N ARG A 20 -20.49 19.13 -8.47
CA ARG A 20 -19.04 19.20 -8.76
C ARG A 20 -18.17 18.78 -7.58
N THR A 21 -18.76 18.36 -6.48
CA THR A 21 -18.00 17.88 -5.33
C THR A 21 -17.86 16.37 -5.41
N LEU A 22 -16.62 15.90 -5.50
CA LEU A 22 -16.24 14.49 -5.43
C LEU A 22 -15.84 14.16 -4.00
N SER A 23 -16.38 13.11 -3.41
CA SER A 23 -16.00 12.67 -2.06
C SER A 23 -15.73 11.17 -2.02
N GLY A 24 -14.81 10.77 -1.12
CA GLY A 24 -14.42 9.37 -0.92
C GLY A 24 -13.49 9.22 0.28
N PHE A 25 -13.01 8.01 0.50
CA PHE A 25 -12.03 7.71 1.54
C PHE A 25 -10.68 7.35 0.91
N ALA A 26 -9.68 8.19 1.13
CA ALA A 26 -8.32 7.91 0.68
C ALA A 26 -7.67 6.73 1.42
N ALA A 27 -8.07 6.48 2.67
CA ALA A 27 -7.63 5.36 3.50
C ALA A 27 -8.69 4.98 4.51
N ARG A 28 -8.82 3.69 4.83
CA ARG A 28 -9.58 3.20 5.99
C ARG A 28 -8.67 2.95 7.17
N PHE A 29 -9.11 3.35 8.37
CA PHE A 29 -8.36 3.14 9.60
C PHE A 29 -8.60 1.75 10.17
N ASP A 30 -7.56 1.22 10.79
CA ASP A 30 -7.58 -0.05 11.51
C ASP A 30 -8.00 -1.28 10.67
N ARG A 31 -8.22 -1.10 9.36
CA ARG A 31 -8.42 -2.20 8.41
C ARG A 31 -7.08 -2.81 8.05
N VAL A 32 -7.06 -4.13 7.92
CA VAL A 32 -5.87 -4.90 7.54
C VAL A 32 -5.87 -5.13 6.03
N TYR A 33 -4.73 -4.86 5.40
CA TYR A 33 -4.50 -5.04 3.97
C TYR A 33 -3.37 -6.04 3.76
N ASP A 34 -3.64 -7.05 2.94
CA ASP A 34 -2.65 -8.06 2.59
C ASP A 34 -1.66 -7.50 1.56
N LEU A 35 -0.38 -7.45 1.93
CA LEU A 35 0.70 -7.03 1.06
C LEU A 35 1.56 -8.22 0.60
N GLY A 36 1.11 -9.44 0.89
CA GLY A 36 1.77 -10.69 0.60
C GLY A 36 2.75 -11.11 1.69
N PRO A 37 3.94 -10.47 1.83
CA PRO A 37 4.91 -10.84 2.87
C PRO A 37 4.50 -10.45 4.28
N TRP A 38 3.70 -9.40 4.42
CA TRP A 38 3.10 -8.93 5.67
C TRP A 38 1.76 -8.29 5.38
N VAL A 39 1.00 -8.01 6.42
CA VAL A 39 -0.22 -7.21 6.33
C VAL A 39 0.03 -5.79 6.84
N GLU A 40 -0.66 -4.82 6.27
CA GLU A 40 -0.55 -3.42 6.64
C GLU A 40 -1.85 -2.91 7.25
N ARG A 41 -1.72 -1.97 8.18
CA ARG A 41 -2.85 -1.27 8.79
C ARG A 41 -2.51 0.20 8.96
N VAL A 42 -3.45 1.07 8.62
CA VAL A 42 -3.31 2.51 8.83
C VAL A 42 -3.92 2.89 10.17
N HIS A 43 -3.11 3.42 11.08
CA HIS A 43 -3.58 3.89 12.38
C HIS A 43 -4.36 5.20 12.24
N ARG A 44 -5.39 5.40 13.05
CA ARG A 44 -6.26 6.58 12.99
C ARG A 44 -5.55 7.92 13.15
N SER A 45 -4.37 7.96 13.76
CA SER A 45 -3.55 9.18 13.89
C SER A 45 -2.60 9.40 12.73
N ALA A 46 -2.51 8.48 11.76
CA ALA A 46 -1.46 8.47 10.74
C ALA A 46 -1.35 9.77 9.93
N PHE A 47 -2.45 10.48 9.76
CA PHE A 47 -2.51 11.69 8.93
C PHE A 47 -2.68 13.00 9.72
N ASN A 48 -2.76 12.96 11.05
CA ASN A 48 -3.06 14.14 11.86
C ASN A 48 -2.08 15.29 11.60
N LYS A 49 -0.78 14.96 11.54
CA LYS A 49 0.27 15.98 11.29
C LYS A 49 0.20 16.50 9.86
N THR A 50 0.02 15.64 8.88
CA THR A 50 -0.09 16.03 7.46
C THR A 50 -1.25 17.02 7.25
N ILE A 51 -2.44 16.72 7.78
CA ILE A 51 -3.63 17.56 7.59
C ILE A 51 -3.41 18.97 8.15
N GLN A 52 -2.60 19.11 9.19
CA GLN A 52 -2.34 20.39 9.84
C GLN A 52 -1.20 21.20 9.22
N GLU A 53 -0.17 20.51 8.70
CA GLU A 53 1.11 21.14 8.37
C GLU A 53 1.47 21.09 6.87
N GLN A 54 0.80 20.27 6.07
CA GLN A 54 1.20 20.02 4.69
C GLN A 54 0.15 20.47 3.69
N ASP A 55 0.62 20.83 2.50
CA ASP A 55 -0.22 21.15 1.36
C ASP A 55 -0.33 19.91 0.46
N VAL A 56 -1.46 19.24 0.52
CA VAL A 56 -1.74 17.99 -0.20
C VAL A 56 -2.46 18.28 -1.51
N GLY A 57 -2.10 17.59 -2.60
CA GLY A 57 -2.79 17.63 -3.88
C GLY A 57 -3.94 16.63 -3.96
N ALA A 58 -4.92 16.93 -4.80
CA ALA A 58 -5.89 15.96 -5.29
C ALA A 58 -5.56 15.62 -6.73
N LEU A 59 -5.26 14.34 -7.02
CA LEU A 59 -4.83 13.88 -8.34
C LEU A 59 -5.66 12.67 -8.79
N PHE A 60 -5.92 12.58 -10.10
CA PHE A 60 -6.41 11.35 -10.70
C PHE A 60 -5.25 10.40 -10.98
N ASN A 61 -5.38 9.13 -10.56
CA ASN A 61 -4.36 8.08 -10.73
C ASN A 61 -2.95 8.48 -10.25
N HIS A 62 -2.82 9.39 -9.26
CA HIS A 62 -1.54 9.91 -8.78
C HIS A 62 -0.68 10.60 -9.84
N ASP A 63 -1.29 11.00 -10.97
CA ASP A 63 -0.62 11.72 -12.05
C ASP A 63 -0.61 13.23 -11.78
N ALA A 64 0.58 13.81 -11.65
CA ALA A 64 0.75 15.25 -11.42
C ALA A 64 0.24 16.13 -12.58
N ASN A 65 -0.03 15.55 -13.76
CA ASN A 65 -0.65 16.25 -14.89
C ASN A 65 -2.19 16.22 -14.82
N GLN A 66 -2.77 15.44 -13.92
CA GLN A 66 -4.22 15.23 -13.76
C GLN A 66 -4.71 15.83 -12.44
N VAL A 67 -4.54 17.15 -12.28
CA VAL A 67 -4.84 17.87 -11.02
C VAL A 67 -6.34 18.10 -10.89
N LEU A 68 -6.91 17.66 -9.77
CA LEU A 68 -8.34 17.83 -9.44
C LEU A 68 -8.57 18.89 -8.38
N GLY A 69 -7.59 19.14 -7.49
CA GLY A 69 -7.69 20.11 -6.43
C GLY A 69 -6.45 20.19 -5.55
N ARG A 70 -6.47 21.08 -4.54
CA ARG A 70 -5.35 21.29 -3.62
C ARG A 70 -5.81 21.87 -2.30
N MET A 71 -5.17 21.51 -1.17
CA MET A 71 -5.54 22.03 0.15
C MET A 71 -5.31 23.54 0.27
N SER A 72 -4.17 24.03 -0.21
CA SER A 72 -3.80 25.45 -0.09
C SER A 72 -4.78 26.43 -0.73
N ASN A 73 -5.55 26.01 -1.74
CA ASN A 73 -6.62 26.81 -2.36
C ASN A 73 -8.03 26.41 -1.92
N GLY A 74 -8.17 25.51 -0.95
CA GLY A 74 -9.47 25.07 -0.42
C GLY A 74 -10.29 24.18 -1.34
N THR A 75 -9.76 23.81 -2.53
CA THR A 75 -10.43 22.90 -3.48
C THR A 75 -10.27 21.43 -3.13
N LEU A 76 -9.40 21.10 -2.17
CA LEU A 76 -9.32 19.82 -1.49
C LEU A 76 -9.50 20.03 0.00
N ARG A 77 -10.42 19.28 0.61
CA ARG A 77 -10.62 19.21 2.05
C ARG A 77 -10.37 17.79 2.53
N LEU A 78 -9.54 17.63 3.57
CA LEU A 78 -9.24 16.35 4.21
C LEU A 78 -9.80 16.34 5.63
N ASN A 79 -10.43 15.22 6.01
CA ASN A 79 -10.96 15.01 7.34
C ASN A 79 -10.66 13.58 7.83
N ALA A 80 -9.91 13.48 8.95
CA ALA A 80 -9.70 12.22 9.65
C ALA A 80 -10.96 11.92 10.49
N THR A 81 -11.81 11.04 10.00
CA THR A 81 -13.02 10.57 10.69
C THR A 81 -12.69 9.44 11.68
N SER A 82 -13.71 8.84 12.31
CA SER A 82 -13.51 7.63 13.13
C SER A 82 -13.16 6.39 12.31
N THR A 83 -13.46 6.38 11.00
CA THR A 83 -13.35 5.19 10.13
C THR A 83 -12.27 5.31 9.07
N GLY A 84 -11.81 6.52 8.74
CA GLY A 84 -10.82 6.70 7.68
C GLY A 84 -10.48 8.16 7.40
N LEU A 85 -9.57 8.37 6.46
CA LEU A 85 -9.23 9.66 5.89
C LEU A 85 -10.21 9.98 4.75
N ARG A 86 -11.20 10.82 5.02
CA ARG A 86 -12.15 11.29 4.01
C ARG A 86 -11.57 12.50 3.27
N TYR A 87 -11.79 12.54 1.96
CA TYR A 87 -11.54 13.72 1.15
C TYR A 87 -12.82 14.26 0.53
N GLU A 88 -12.82 15.56 0.24
CA GLU A 88 -13.80 16.25 -0.61
C GLU A 88 -13.03 17.13 -1.59
N ILE A 89 -13.33 16.99 -2.87
CA ILE A 89 -12.65 17.70 -3.97
C ILE A 89 -13.72 18.48 -4.74
N ASP A 90 -13.53 19.81 -4.84
CA ASP A 90 -14.32 20.62 -5.77
C ASP A 90 -13.67 20.51 -7.14
N LEU A 91 -14.26 19.69 -8.02
CA LEU A 91 -13.72 19.39 -9.35
C LEU A 91 -13.57 20.67 -10.18
N PRO A 92 -12.44 20.83 -10.90
CA PRO A 92 -12.21 21.99 -11.73
C PRO A 92 -13.21 22.07 -12.88
N ASP A 93 -13.53 23.30 -13.35
CA ASP A 93 -14.37 23.54 -14.51
C ASP A 93 -13.58 23.35 -15.82
N THR A 94 -13.21 22.10 -16.08
CA THR A 94 -12.37 21.66 -17.19
C THR A 94 -12.87 20.33 -17.74
N ALA A 95 -12.40 19.95 -18.93
CA ALA A 95 -12.71 18.65 -19.51
C ALA A 95 -12.37 17.48 -18.57
N LEU A 96 -11.25 17.56 -17.84
CA LEU A 96 -10.86 16.56 -16.84
C LEU A 96 -11.91 16.43 -15.72
N GLY A 97 -12.36 17.56 -15.14
CA GLY A 97 -13.35 17.52 -14.07
C GLY A 97 -14.68 16.90 -14.51
N GLU A 98 -15.14 17.23 -15.72
CA GLU A 98 -16.36 16.63 -16.29
C GLU A 98 -16.18 15.13 -16.60
N GLU A 99 -15.01 14.74 -17.11
CA GLU A 99 -14.69 13.33 -17.40
C GLU A 99 -14.69 12.51 -16.11
N ILE A 100 -14.00 12.96 -15.06
CA ILE A 100 -13.96 12.26 -13.77
C ILE A 100 -15.36 12.11 -13.18
N ARG A 101 -16.16 13.19 -13.20
CA ARG A 101 -17.55 13.14 -12.74
C ARG A 101 -18.37 12.10 -13.52
N ALA A 102 -18.28 12.10 -14.85
CA ALA A 102 -19.01 11.16 -15.69
C ALA A 102 -18.59 9.70 -15.45
N LEU A 103 -17.31 9.42 -15.22
CA LEU A 103 -16.81 8.08 -14.90
C LEU A 103 -17.31 7.59 -13.53
N VAL A 104 -17.38 8.47 -12.53
CA VAL A 104 -17.94 8.15 -11.20
C VAL A 104 -19.45 7.91 -11.31
N ASP A 105 -20.21 8.79 -11.97
CA ASP A 105 -21.66 8.66 -12.15
C ASP A 105 -22.03 7.34 -12.87
N ARG A 106 -21.15 6.84 -13.75
CA ARG A 106 -21.34 5.56 -14.43
C ARG A 106 -20.91 4.34 -13.64
N GLY A 107 -20.15 4.54 -12.54
CA GLY A 107 -19.55 3.46 -11.77
C GLY A 107 -18.28 2.87 -12.39
N ASP A 108 -17.69 3.49 -13.41
CA ASP A 108 -16.44 3.05 -14.03
C ASP A 108 -15.22 3.41 -13.15
N LEU A 109 -15.37 4.40 -12.29
CA LEU A 109 -14.35 4.90 -11.39
C LEU A 109 -14.89 4.88 -9.95
N GLY A 110 -14.51 3.88 -9.16
CA GLY A 110 -14.99 3.67 -7.79
C GLY A 110 -13.88 3.64 -6.73
N GLY A 111 -12.62 3.50 -7.14
CA GLY A 111 -11.49 3.36 -6.24
C GLY A 111 -10.90 4.69 -5.77
N SER A 112 -10.47 4.75 -4.52
CA SER A 112 -9.74 5.88 -3.94
C SER A 112 -8.38 5.45 -3.43
N SER A 113 -7.42 6.38 -3.40
CA SER A 113 -6.06 6.10 -2.93
C SER A 113 -5.40 7.33 -2.32
N PHE A 114 -4.32 7.09 -1.58
CA PHE A 114 -3.37 8.13 -1.18
C PHE A 114 -1.95 7.78 -1.61
N ALA A 115 -1.14 8.78 -1.83
CA ALA A 115 0.30 8.64 -2.01
C ALA A 115 1.05 9.49 -1.00
N GLY A 116 2.14 8.94 -0.47
CA GLY A 116 2.91 9.63 0.56
C GLY A 116 4.17 8.88 0.96
N ARG A 117 4.75 9.32 2.06
CA ARG A 117 5.91 8.69 2.69
C ARG A 117 5.58 8.25 4.09
N VAL A 118 5.89 7.02 4.45
CA VAL A 118 5.83 6.56 5.84
C VAL A 118 6.93 7.24 6.64
N MET A 119 6.53 7.97 7.67
CA MET A 119 7.44 8.66 8.58
C MET A 119 7.65 7.85 9.86
N GLU A 120 6.61 7.14 10.31
CA GLU A 120 6.66 6.27 11.47
C GLU A 120 5.75 5.07 11.24
N SER A 121 6.27 3.86 11.49
CA SER A 121 5.50 2.63 11.53
C SER A 121 5.97 1.74 12.67
N SER A 122 5.18 0.73 13.01
CA SER A 122 5.55 -0.31 13.97
C SER A 122 5.15 -1.67 13.44
N PHE A 123 6.04 -2.65 13.56
CA PHE A 123 5.79 -4.05 13.22
C PHE A 123 5.41 -4.86 14.46
N ASP A 124 4.26 -5.52 14.40
CA ASP A 124 3.91 -6.61 15.32
C ASP A 124 4.39 -7.94 14.70
N LYS A 125 5.51 -8.43 15.22
CA LYS A 125 6.19 -9.64 14.77
C LYS A 125 5.67 -10.91 15.44
N SER A 126 4.75 -10.78 16.38
CA SER A 126 4.13 -11.92 17.09
C SER A 126 3.03 -12.57 16.26
N GLN A 127 2.61 -11.94 15.16
CA GLN A 127 1.59 -12.43 14.23
C GLN A 127 2.24 -13.03 12.98
N ASP A 128 1.54 -13.95 12.34
CA ASP A 128 1.92 -14.55 11.06
C ASP A 128 0.71 -14.47 10.09
N PRO A 129 0.82 -13.69 9.02
CA PRO A 129 1.92 -12.80 8.67
C PRO A 129 2.10 -11.63 9.66
N PRO A 130 3.31 -11.03 9.74
CA PRO A 130 3.56 -9.86 10.57
C PRO A 130 2.66 -8.69 10.19
N VAL A 131 2.33 -7.82 11.17
CA VAL A 131 1.46 -6.66 10.94
C VAL A 131 2.26 -5.37 11.03
N GLU A 132 2.34 -4.64 9.92
CA GLU A 132 2.84 -3.26 9.92
C GLU A 132 1.70 -2.30 10.24
N THR A 133 1.89 -1.43 11.22
CA THR A 133 0.94 -0.35 11.52
C THR A 133 1.58 0.99 11.17
N LEU A 134 1.03 1.68 10.17
CA LEU A 134 1.46 3.03 9.79
C LEU A 134 0.94 4.03 10.83
N ARG A 135 1.85 4.70 11.54
CA ARG A 135 1.52 5.64 12.63
C ARG A 135 1.62 7.09 12.23
N GLN A 136 2.53 7.42 11.30
CA GLN A 136 2.64 8.74 10.72
C GLN A 136 2.99 8.64 9.24
N VAL A 137 2.19 9.31 8.41
CA VAL A 137 2.37 9.39 6.95
C VAL A 137 2.42 10.86 6.54
N SER A 138 3.43 11.22 5.75
CA SER A 138 3.52 12.50 5.06
C SER A 138 2.86 12.34 3.69
N LEU A 139 1.66 12.89 3.51
CA LEU A 139 0.92 12.80 2.25
C LEU A 139 1.53 13.70 1.18
N ARG A 140 1.51 13.22 -0.05
CA ARG A 140 1.75 14.00 -1.25
C ARG A 140 0.43 14.34 -1.95
N ASP A 141 -0.40 13.32 -2.17
CA ASP A 141 -1.69 13.45 -2.81
C ASP A 141 -2.69 12.39 -2.35
N VAL A 142 -3.96 12.67 -2.62
CA VAL A 142 -5.10 11.76 -2.50
C VAL A 142 -5.95 11.88 -3.76
N GLY A 143 -6.82 10.90 -4.00
CA GLY A 143 -7.80 11.05 -5.06
C GLY A 143 -8.33 9.76 -5.63
N PRO A 144 -9.18 9.89 -6.69
CA PRO A 144 -9.74 8.74 -7.39
C PRO A 144 -8.67 8.01 -8.19
N VAL A 145 -8.76 6.68 -8.19
CA VAL A 145 -7.88 5.81 -8.97
C VAL A 145 -8.69 4.72 -9.66
N MET A 146 -8.29 4.38 -10.88
CA MET A 146 -8.93 3.29 -11.64
C MET A 146 -8.65 1.93 -11.01
N PHE A 147 -7.41 1.72 -10.55
CA PHE A 147 -6.97 0.46 -9.93
C PHE A 147 -6.43 0.75 -8.54
N PRO A 148 -7.23 0.52 -7.50
CA PRO A 148 -6.77 0.64 -6.12
C PRO A 148 -5.59 -0.31 -5.84
N ALA A 149 -4.58 0.17 -5.13
CA ALA A 149 -3.36 -0.60 -4.87
C ALA A 149 -3.58 -1.84 -3.98
N TYR A 150 -4.74 -1.97 -3.35
CA TYR A 150 -5.09 -3.12 -2.50
C TYR A 150 -5.90 -4.22 -3.22
N ASP A 151 -6.37 -4.01 -4.44
CA ASP A 151 -7.10 -5.03 -5.23
C ASP A 151 -6.23 -6.20 -5.71
N GLY A 152 -5.08 -6.35 -5.17
CA GLY A 152 -4.17 -7.46 -5.43
C GLY A 152 -2.73 -7.01 -5.49
N THR A 153 -1.91 -7.61 -4.67
CA THR A 153 -0.47 -7.45 -4.74
C THR A 153 0.02 -8.05 -6.04
N THR A 154 0.34 -7.22 -7.04
CA THR A 154 0.99 -7.76 -8.23
C THR A 154 2.34 -8.38 -7.86
N PRO A 155 2.82 -9.42 -8.59
CA PRO A 155 4.14 -10.00 -8.34
C PRO A 155 5.26 -8.94 -8.34
N GLN A 156 5.15 -7.91 -9.18
CA GLN A 156 6.08 -6.80 -9.26
C GLN A 156 6.10 -5.96 -7.98
N LEU A 157 4.92 -5.56 -7.48
CA LEU A 157 4.81 -4.77 -6.27
C LEU A 157 5.30 -5.55 -5.04
N ARG A 158 5.05 -6.87 -5.00
CA ARG A 158 5.58 -7.76 -3.97
C ARG A 158 7.11 -7.81 -4.01
N ALA A 159 7.70 -7.95 -5.20
CA ALA A 159 9.15 -7.99 -5.38
C ALA A 159 9.81 -6.67 -4.93
N GLU A 160 9.29 -5.52 -5.37
CA GLU A 160 9.79 -4.20 -4.96
C GLU A 160 9.78 -4.00 -3.43
N ARG A 161 8.74 -4.49 -2.76
CA ARG A 161 8.63 -4.42 -1.30
C ARG A 161 9.65 -5.30 -0.58
N LEU A 162 9.87 -6.51 -1.09
CA LEU A 162 10.91 -7.39 -0.55
C LEU A 162 12.31 -6.80 -0.75
N GLU A 163 12.57 -6.12 -1.87
CA GLU A 163 13.83 -5.40 -2.10
C GLU A 163 14.03 -4.25 -1.11
N VAL A 164 12.98 -3.46 -0.84
CA VAL A 164 13.02 -2.39 0.16
C VAL A 164 13.31 -2.97 1.54
N LEU A 165 12.59 -4.01 1.94
CA LEU A 165 12.77 -4.67 3.22
C LEU A 165 14.17 -5.27 3.38
N ALA A 166 14.68 -5.94 2.35
CA ALA A 166 16.02 -6.51 2.30
C ALA A 166 17.10 -5.43 2.55
N ARG A 167 16.97 -4.31 1.86
CA ARG A 167 17.87 -3.17 1.99
C ARG A 167 17.78 -2.53 3.38
N ASP A 168 16.58 -2.29 3.90
CA ASP A 168 16.37 -1.62 5.19
C ASP A 168 16.86 -2.48 6.38
N LEU A 169 16.80 -3.80 6.24
CA LEU A 169 17.30 -4.75 7.24
C LEU A 169 18.77 -5.13 7.04
N GLY A 170 19.39 -4.76 5.90
CA GLY A 170 20.74 -5.20 5.55
C GLY A 170 20.85 -6.72 5.32
N VAL A 171 19.75 -7.37 4.93
CA VAL A 171 19.66 -8.82 4.70
C VAL A 171 19.60 -9.08 3.19
N PRO A 172 20.27 -10.10 2.62
CA PRO A 172 20.18 -10.43 1.22
C PRO A 172 18.75 -10.68 0.75
N LEU A 173 18.40 -10.20 -0.46
CA LEU A 173 17.04 -10.28 -1.02
C LEU A 173 16.53 -11.73 -1.12
N ASP A 174 17.39 -12.68 -1.48
CA ASP A 174 17.02 -14.09 -1.59
C ASP A 174 16.64 -14.70 -0.23
N VAL A 175 17.25 -14.24 0.85
CA VAL A 175 16.91 -14.64 2.23
C VAL A 175 15.54 -14.11 2.62
N ILE A 176 15.26 -12.82 2.34
CA ILE A 176 13.96 -12.20 2.61
C ILE A 176 12.87 -12.86 1.75
N THR A 177 13.14 -13.08 0.46
CA THR A 177 12.17 -13.69 -0.46
C THR A 177 11.80 -15.11 -0.03
N ARG A 178 12.80 -15.90 0.41
CA ARG A 178 12.57 -17.25 0.93
C ARG A 178 11.77 -17.23 2.22
N ALA A 179 12.14 -16.37 3.15
CA ALA A 179 11.42 -16.22 4.42
C ALA A 179 9.96 -15.80 4.22
N ALA A 180 9.69 -14.89 3.27
CA ALA A 180 8.34 -14.48 2.91
C ALA A 180 7.51 -15.63 2.31
N ALA A 181 8.15 -16.52 1.54
CA ALA A 181 7.49 -17.68 0.93
C ALA A 181 7.24 -18.84 1.92
N GLU A 182 8.09 -18.98 2.92
CA GLU A 182 8.08 -20.11 3.89
C GLU A 182 7.45 -19.73 5.25
N GLY A 183 6.93 -18.50 5.44
CA GLY A 183 6.33 -18.03 6.70
C GLY A 183 7.36 -17.70 7.79
N GLY A 184 8.65 -17.49 7.43
CA GLY A 184 9.73 -17.21 8.37
C GLY A 184 10.11 -15.73 8.49
N LEU A 185 9.31 -14.82 7.94
CA LEU A 185 9.64 -13.40 7.89
C LEU A 185 9.67 -12.77 9.29
N SER A 186 8.79 -13.22 10.20
CA SER A 186 8.76 -12.79 11.61
C SER A 186 10.08 -13.04 12.33
N ASP A 187 10.78 -14.14 12.03
CA ASP A 187 12.09 -14.48 12.64
C ASP A 187 13.16 -13.49 12.20
N ILE A 188 13.19 -13.14 10.92
CA ILE A 188 14.13 -12.14 10.38
C ILE A 188 13.86 -10.76 10.96
N LEU A 189 12.60 -10.34 10.98
CA LEU A 189 12.17 -9.08 11.59
C LEU A 189 12.43 -9.04 13.09
N GLY A 190 12.42 -10.21 13.77
CA GLY A 190 12.77 -10.38 15.18
C GLY A 190 14.26 -10.30 15.50
N GLY A 191 15.13 -10.19 14.47
CA GLY A 191 16.59 -10.20 14.64
C GLY A 191 17.15 -11.59 14.91
N LYS A 192 16.37 -12.65 14.69
CA LYS A 192 16.86 -14.03 14.77
C LYS A 192 17.39 -14.42 13.37
N PRO A 193 18.68 -14.78 13.25
CA PRO A 193 19.20 -15.20 11.94
C PRO A 193 18.46 -16.45 11.46
N PRO A 194 18.17 -16.58 10.15
CA PRO A 194 17.57 -17.79 9.60
C PRO A 194 18.47 -18.99 9.95
N ALA A 195 17.86 -20.06 10.47
CA ALA A 195 18.59 -21.30 10.72
C ALA A 195 19.17 -21.77 9.38
N GLU A 196 20.51 -21.93 9.32
CA GLU A 196 21.15 -22.59 8.18
C GLU A 196 20.54 -24.00 8.05
N ARG A 197 19.69 -24.17 7.06
CA ARG A 197 19.26 -25.51 6.66
C ARG A 197 20.48 -26.21 6.09
N THR A 198 21.05 -27.12 6.83
CA THR A 198 22.00 -28.11 6.31
C THR A 198 21.35 -28.77 5.10
N ALA A 199 21.99 -28.59 3.93
CA ALA A 199 21.54 -29.20 2.69
C ALA A 199 21.32 -30.70 2.93
N ALA A 200 20.13 -31.18 2.61
CA ALA A 200 19.85 -32.62 2.63
C ALA A 200 20.89 -33.33 1.77
N PRO A 201 21.49 -34.45 2.24
CA PRO A 201 22.48 -35.16 1.47
C PRO A 201 21.87 -35.58 0.12
N PRO A 202 22.64 -35.55 -0.99
CA PRO A 202 22.14 -35.89 -2.29
C PRO A 202 21.59 -37.31 -2.27
N ALA A 203 20.35 -37.48 -2.73
CA ALA A 203 19.69 -38.78 -2.85
C ALA A 203 20.58 -39.74 -3.60
N GLY A 204 20.97 -40.82 -2.92
CA GLY A 204 21.86 -41.83 -3.44
C GLY A 204 21.34 -42.38 -4.77
N ARG A 205 22.20 -42.37 -5.80
CA ARG A 205 21.96 -43.09 -7.06
C ARG A 205 21.62 -44.53 -6.74
N ARG A 206 20.37 -44.92 -6.98
CA ARG A 206 20.00 -46.33 -7.04
C ARG A 206 20.76 -46.94 -8.24
N LYS A 207 21.71 -47.81 -7.96
CA LYS A 207 22.30 -48.68 -8.95
C LYS A 207 21.20 -49.64 -9.46
N PHE A 208 20.86 -49.51 -10.74
CA PHE A 208 20.15 -50.58 -11.46
C PHE A 208 21.22 -51.61 -11.89
N ASP A 209 21.45 -52.60 -11.04
CA ASP A 209 22.08 -53.84 -11.44
C ASP A 209 20.98 -54.89 -11.56
N HIS A 210 21.08 -55.66 -12.61
CA HIS A 210 20.34 -56.85 -12.97
C HIS A 210 19.14 -56.69 -13.91
N LEU A 211 19.45 -56.87 -15.18
CA LEU A 211 18.76 -57.81 -16.06
C LEU A 211 19.67 -58.17 -17.23
N ALA A 212 20.51 -59.23 -17.02
CA ALA A 212 21.05 -60.04 -18.08
C ALA A 212 20.67 -61.48 -17.73
N ARG A 213 19.67 -61.99 -18.42
CA ARG A 213 19.50 -63.35 -18.98
C ARG A 213 18.13 -63.50 -19.58
#